data_4aef7aba7d78b6d891be59ec2ea1960d
#
_entry.id   4aef7aba7d78b6d891be59ec2ea1960d
#
_cell.length_a   1.000
_cell.length_b   1.000
_cell.length_c   1.000
_cell.angle_alpha   90.00
_cell.angle_beta   90.00
_cell.angle_gamma   90.00
#
_symmetry.space_group_name_H-M   'P 1'
#
loop_
_entity.id
_entity.type
_entity.pdbx_description
1 polymer ?
#
loop_
_entity_poly.entity_id
_entity_poly.type
_entity_poly.pdbx_seq_one_letter_code
_entity_poly.pdbx_strand_id
1 'polypeptide(L)' 'DILSVRQVVGELGANDRKLIVMRYFCEKTQTQTAEALGMTQVQVSRREKKILLWLRERLI' A
#
# COMPACT_ATOMS: atom_id res chain seq x y z
N ASP A 1 -6.18 12.49 -9.52
CA ASP A 1 -7.47 11.86 -9.85
C ASP A 1 -7.38 10.34 -9.76
N ILE A 2 -8.50 9.65 -9.91
CA ILE A 2 -8.57 8.20 -9.75
C ILE A 2 -7.70 7.45 -10.77
N LEU A 3 -7.66 7.93 -11.99
CA LEU A 3 -6.85 7.29 -13.04
C LEU A 3 -5.35 7.42 -12.72
N SER A 4 -4.92 8.58 -12.25
CA SER A 4 -3.52 8.80 -11.86
C SER A 4 -3.13 7.91 -10.69
N VAL A 5 -4.01 7.77 -9.69
CA VAL A 5 -3.76 6.90 -8.54
C VAL A 5 -3.61 5.44 -8.98
N ARG A 6 -4.51 4.96 -9.83
CA ARG A 6 -4.45 3.58 -10.34
C ARG A 6 -3.17 3.33 -11.12
N GLN A 7 -2.76 4.29 -11.94
CA GLN A 7 -1.54 4.17 -12.73
C GLN A 7 -0.31 4.08 -11.82
N VAL A 8 -0.23 4.96 -10.82
CA VAL A 8 0.90 4.98 -9.90
C VAL A 8 0.94 3.72 -9.05
N VAL A 9 -0.20 3.26 -8.55
CA VAL A 9 -0.29 2.01 -7.79
C VAL A 9 0.16 0.82 -8.65
N GLY A 10 -0.17 0.84 -9.94
CA GLY A 10 0.26 -0.19 -10.87
C GLY A 10 1.77 -0.28 -11.06
N GLU A 11 2.50 0.80 -10.77
CA GLU A 11 3.97 0.82 -10.85
C GLU A 11 4.63 0.15 -9.64
N LEU A 12 3.89 -0.06 -8.55
CA LEU A 12 4.42 -0.72 -7.36
C LEU A 12 4.70 -2.21 -7.61
N GLY A 13 5.65 -2.76 -6.86
CA GLY A 13 5.87 -4.19 -6.85
C GLY A 13 4.62 -4.93 -6.34
N ALA A 14 4.52 -6.22 -6.64
CA ALA A 14 3.33 -7.00 -6.33
C ALA A 14 2.93 -6.93 -4.85
N ASN A 15 3.90 -7.07 -3.93
CA ASN A 15 3.63 -7.04 -2.50
C ASN A 15 3.18 -5.67 -2.03
N ASP A 16 3.83 -4.61 -2.51
CA ASP A 16 3.48 -3.24 -2.14
C ASP A 16 2.10 -2.87 -2.66
N ARG A 17 1.78 -3.30 -3.87
CA ARG A 17 0.47 -3.09 -4.46
C ARG A 17 -0.62 -3.79 -3.65
N LYS A 18 -0.39 -5.05 -3.25
CA LYS A 18 -1.34 -5.79 -2.41
C LYS A 18 -1.56 -5.08 -1.08
N LEU A 19 -0.49 -4.59 -0.47
CA LEU A 19 -0.58 -3.88 0.80
C LEU A 19 -1.47 -2.65 0.69
N ILE A 20 -1.23 -1.82 -0.31
CA ILE A 20 -2.00 -0.59 -0.52
C ILE A 20 -3.45 -0.91 -0.88
N VAL A 21 -3.69 -1.90 -1.74
CA VAL A 21 -5.05 -2.31 -2.10
C VAL A 21 -5.81 -2.77 -0.86
N MET A 22 -5.20 -3.59 -0.02
CA MET A 22 -5.86 -4.06 1.20
C MET A 22 -6.16 -2.94 2.19
N ARG A 23 -5.21 -2.00 2.35
CA ARG A 23 -5.36 -0.92 3.31
C ARG A 23 -6.38 0.14 2.89
N TYR A 24 -6.40 0.51 1.61
CA TYR A 24 -7.17 1.66 1.15
C TYR A 24 -8.36 1.32 0.28
N PHE A 25 -8.32 0.23 -0.45
CA PHE A 25 -9.45 -0.17 -1.28
C PHE A 25 -10.33 -1.22 -0.62
N CYS A 26 -9.75 -2.10 0.21
CA CYS A 26 -10.49 -3.14 0.93
C CYS A 26 -10.73 -2.79 2.40
N GLU A 27 -10.24 -1.64 2.85
CA GLU A 27 -10.41 -1.14 4.22
C GLU A 27 -9.95 -2.12 5.30
N LYS A 28 -8.91 -2.89 5.02
CA LYS A 28 -8.33 -3.81 6.00
C LYS A 28 -7.44 -3.06 6.99
N THR A 29 -7.40 -3.54 8.24
CA THR A 29 -6.48 -2.98 9.23
C THR A 29 -5.04 -3.40 8.90
N GLN A 30 -4.05 -2.75 9.53
CA GLN A 30 -2.66 -3.14 9.37
C GLN A 30 -2.44 -4.59 9.83
N THR A 31 -3.10 -5.01 10.93
CA THR A 31 -3.01 -6.37 11.43
C THR A 31 -3.57 -7.38 10.44
N GLN A 32 -4.76 -7.10 9.88
CA GLN A 32 -5.36 -7.96 8.87
C GLN A 32 -4.51 -8.06 7.62
N THR A 33 -3.95 -6.94 7.18
CA THR A 33 -3.06 -6.91 6.03
C THR A 33 -1.80 -7.73 6.29
N ALA A 34 -1.23 -7.58 7.49
CA ALA A 34 -0.04 -8.33 7.89
C ALA A 34 -0.29 -9.84 7.85
N GLU A 35 -1.41 -10.29 8.39
CA GLU A 35 -1.79 -11.71 8.36
C GLU A 35 -1.91 -12.22 6.92
N ALA A 36 -2.55 -11.44 6.05
CA ALA A 36 -2.75 -11.85 4.66
C ALA A 36 -1.45 -11.92 3.87
N LEU A 37 -0.48 -11.05 4.19
CA LEU A 37 0.78 -10.97 3.46
C LEU A 37 1.93 -11.74 4.11
N GLY A 38 1.68 -12.39 5.26
CA GLY A 38 2.73 -13.09 5.98
C GLY A 38 3.76 -12.16 6.59
N MET A 39 3.34 -10.96 7.00
CA MET A 39 4.19 -9.93 7.59
C MET A 39 3.77 -9.66 9.03
N THR A 40 4.62 -8.95 9.77
CA THR A 40 4.23 -8.42 11.08
C THR A 40 3.52 -7.08 10.88
N GLN A 41 2.73 -6.67 11.88
CA GLN A 41 2.05 -5.37 11.84
C GLN A 41 3.07 -4.22 11.74
N VAL A 42 4.20 -4.34 12.43
CA VAL A 42 5.26 -3.33 12.38
C VAL A 42 5.85 -3.22 10.97
N GLN A 43 6.06 -4.36 10.31
CA GLN A 43 6.56 -4.37 8.92
C GLN A 43 5.56 -3.71 7.98
N VAL A 44 4.28 -4.00 8.13
CA VAL A 44 3.22 -3.36 7.33
C VAL A 44 3.23 -1.85 7.56
N SER A 45 3.31 -1.42 8.82
CA SER A 45 3.32 0.01 9.15
C SER A 45 4.51 0.73 8.50
N ARG A 46 5.69 0.17 8.59
CA ARG A 46 6.90 0.75 7.98
C ARG A 46 6.82 0.79 6.48
N ARG A 47 6.36 -0.30 5.87
CA ARG A 47 6.24 -0.41 4.41
C ARG A 47 5.20 0.58 3.89
N GLU A 48 4.08 0.68 4.58
CA GLU A 48 3.02 1.61 4.24
C GLU A 48 3.52 3.05 4.21
N LYS A 49 4.29 3.47 5.20
CA LYS A 49 4.87 4.81 5.24
C LYS A 49 5.76 5.09 4.03
N LYS A 50 6.62 4.14 3.67
CA LYS A 50 7.49 4.27 2.51
C LYS A 50 6.69 4.40 1.23
N ILE A 51 5.67 3.57 1.08
CA ILE A 51 4.81 3.60 -0.10
C ILE A 51 4.07 4.93 -0.20
N LEU A 52 3.53 5.41 0.91
CA LEU A 52 2.80 6.68 0.93
C LEU A 52 3.70 7.87 0.57
N LEU A 53 4.94 7.89 1.06
CA LEU A 53 5.90 8.92 0.68
C LEU A 53 6.21 8.86 -0.82
N TRP A 54 6.40 7.66 -1.35
CA TRP A 54 6.66 7.46 -2.77
C TRP A 54 5.47 7.92 -3.62
N LEU A 55 4.25 7.55 -3.20
CA LEU A 55 3.02 7.97 -3.89
C LEU A 55 2.87 9.49 -3.86
N ARG A 56 3.14 10.10 -2.71
CA ARG A 56 3.05 11.55 -2.56
C ARG A 56 3.97 12.27 -3.54
N GLU A 57 5.19 11.80 -3.69
CA GLU A 57 6.14 12.38 -4.62
C GLU A 57 5.69 12.23 -6.06
N ARG A 58 5.04 11.12 -6.39
CA ARG A 58 4.56 10.84 -7.74
C ARG A 58 3.30 11.61 -8.12
N LEU A 59 2.46 11.92 -7.13
CA LEU A 59 1.15 12.53 -7.36
C LEU A 59 1.14 14.06 -7.21
N ILE A 60 2.23 14.67 -6.81
CA ILE A 60 2.34 16.13 -6.69
C ILE A 60 2.75 16.79 -8.02
#